data_926f82333f9ea9d61c7c1eaaac62e9f4
#
_entry.id   926f82333f9ea9d61c7c1eaaac62e9f4
#
_cell.length_a   1.000
_cell.length_b   1.000
_cell.length_c   1.000
_cell.angle_alpha   90.00
_cell.angle_beta   90.00
_cell.angle_gamma   90.00
#
_symmetry.space_group_name_H-M   'P 1'
#
loop_
_entity.id
_entity.type
_entity.pdbx_description
1 polymer ?
#
loop_
_entity_poly.entity_id
_entity_poly.type
_entity_poly.pdbx_seq_one_letter_code
_entity_poly.pdbx_strand_id
1 'polypeptide(L)'
;FASRYDKGTPDYINCPMTEEEYLAFWQELTHAQEAEVHGFEDSGVFEGCMPVEVMARRGEDTLRFGPLKPRGLADPKAGREPYAVVQLRRDNADGTIYNLKWGEQKRVFSMIPALHGAQYLRYGVMHRNTYLDSPRLLDRYYRLKSDPRIAFAGQMTGVEGYVESCASGFLTGIELARRLKGQAPIDFPRETAIGALSL
;
A
#
# COMPACT_ATOMS: atom_id res chain seq x y z
N PHE A 1 -4.03 23.64 4.56
CA PHE A 1 -4.17 22.49 5.48
C PHE A 1 -5.63 22.34 5.89
N ALA A 2 -6.18 21.15 5.77
CA ALA A 2 -7.52 20.83 6.26
C ALA A 2 -7.62 19.35 6.59
N SER A 3 -8.50 19.02 7.55
CA SER A 3 -8.89 17.65 7.84
C SER A 3 -10.20 17.29 7.12
N ARG A 4 -10.45 16.00 6.91
CA ARG A 4 -11.72 15.56 6.33
C ARG A 4 -12.87 15.83 7.30
N TYR A 5 -13.96 16.40 6.78
CA TYR A 5 -15.16 16.77 7.55
C TYR A 5 -14.88 17.74 8.71
N ASP A 6 -13.78 18.50 8.63
CA ASP A 6 -13.31 19.39 9.71
C ASP A 6 -13.15 18.68 11.07
N LYS A 7 -12.82 17.37 11.02
CA LYS A 7 -12.60 16.56 12.22
C LYS A 7 -11.11 16.26 12.42
N GLY A 8 -10.64 16.44 13.64
CA GLY A 8 -9.24 16.19 14.00
C GLY A 8 -8.29 17.34 13.63
N THR A 9 -7.01 17.03 13.53
CA THR A 9 -5.96 18.01 13.22
C THR A 9 -5.77 18.20 11.72
N PRO A 10 -5.51 19.42 11.22
CA PRO A 10 -5.29 19.70 9.80
C PRO A 10 -3.88 19.32 9.38
N ASP A 11 -3.57 18.01 9.36
CA ASP A 11 -2.21 17.49 9.14
C ASP A 11 -1.83 17.36 7.66
N TYR A 12 -2.79 17.54 6.74
CA TYR A 12 -2.58 17.34 5.32
C TYR A 12 -2.63 18.63 4.53
N ILE A 13 -1.71 18.79 3.58
CA ILE A 13 -1.86 19.76 2.50
C ILE A 13 -2.74 19.11 1.43
N ASN A 14 -3.88 19.71 1.15
CA ASN A 14 -4.80 19.23 0.13
C ASN A 14 -4.53 19.95 -1.18
N CYS A 15 -4.31 19.17 -2.24
CA CYS A 15 -4.07 19.64 -3.60
C CYS A 15 -5.29 19.26 -4.45
N PRO A 16 -6.31 20.14 -4.54
CA PRO A 16 -7.52 19.87 -5.31
C PRO A 16 -7.23 19.92 -6.82
N MET A 17 -8.00 19.13 -7.56
CA MET A 17 -8.03 19.11 -9.01
C MET A 17 -9.47 19.23 -9.51
N THR A 18 -9.65 19.96 -10.60
CA THR A 18 -10.89 19.94 -11.42
C THR A 18 -10.95 18.61 -12.18
N GLU A 19 -12.09 18.36 -12.83
CA GLU A 19 -12.25 17.18 -13.69
C GLU A 19 -11.24 17.16 -14.83
N GLU A 20 -11.09 18.28 -15.53
CA GLU A 20 -10.16 18.42 -16.64
C GLU A 20 -8.69 18.18 -16.22
N GLU A 21 -8.30 18.77 -15.10
CA GLU A 21 -6.95 18.60 -14.53
C GLU A 21 -6.69 17.15 -14.10
N TYR A 22 -7.69 16.51 -13.50
CA TYR A 22 -7.60 15.11 -13.10
C TYR A 22 -7.50 14.17 -14.30
N LEU A 23 -8.33 14.34 -15.32
CA LEU A 23 -8.33 13.50 -16.50
C LEU A 23 -7.00 13.61 -17.27
N ALA A 24 -6.48 14.83 -17.42
CA ALA A 24 -5.16 15.05 -18.00
C ALA A 24 -4.06 14.36 -17.19
N PHE A 25 -4.07 14.52 -15.86
CA PHE A 25 -3.13 13.85 -14.96
C PHE A 25 -3.25 12.32 -15.04
N TRP A 26 -4.47 11.77 -15.00
CA TRP A 26 -4.72 10.33 -15.07
C TRP A 26 -4.22 9.74 -16.40
N GLN A 27 -4.50 10.41 -17.51
CA GLN A 27 -4.04 9.98 -18.83
C GLN A 27 -2.52 9.92 -18.89
N GLU A 28 -1.83 10.96 -18.45
CA GLU A 28 -0.36 11.01 -18.45
C GLU A 28 0.25 9.99 -17.48
N LEU A 29 -0.38 9.77 -16.31
CA LEU A 29 0.05 8.77 -15.33
C LEU A 29 -0.04 7.34 -15.90
N THR A 30 -1.11 7.01 -16.63
CA THR A 30 -1.32 5.67 -17.19
C THR A 30 -0.37 5.35 -18.34
N HIS A 31 0.17 6.37 -19.02
CA HIS A 31 1.11 6.24 -20.13
C HIS A 31 2.56 6.54 -19.74
N ALA A 32 2.82 6.90 -18.49
CA ALA A 32 4.14 7.22 -18.01
C ALA A 32 5.10 6.03 -18.08
N GLN A 33 6.37 6.31 -18.36
CA GLN A 33 7.40 5.27 -18.45
C GLN A 33 7.72 4.72 -17.06
N GLU A 34 7.63 3.42 -16.94
CA GLU A 34 8.02 2.70 -15.73
C GLU A 34 9.54 2.44 -15.70
N ALA A 35 10.05 2.26 -14.49
CA ALA A 35 11.39 1.74 -14.28
C ALA A 35 11.47 0.29 -14.76
N GLU A 36 12.64 -0.11 -15.23
CA GLU A 36 12.85 -1.49 -15.66
C GLU A 36 12.67 -2.46 -14.48
N VAL A 37 11.86 -3.48 -14.72
CA VAL A 37 11.65 -4.59 -13.78
C VAL A 37 12.63 -5.70 -14.15
N HIS A 38 13.45 -6.15 -13.21
CA HIS A 38 14.32 -7.27 -13.48
C HIS A 38 13.51 -8.56 -13.63
N GLY A 39 13.91 -9.43 -14.60
CA GLY A 39 13.11 -10.59 -15.03
C GLY A 39 12.87 -11.68 -13.97
N PHE A 40 13.52 -11.59 -12.78
CA PHE A 40 13.26 -12.47 -11.64
C PHE A 40 12.25 -11.87 -10.63
N GLU A 41 11.80 -10.66 -10.89
CA GLU A 41 10.86 -9.95 -10.01
C GLU A 41 9.44 -10.24 -10.50
N ASP A 42 8.69 -10.98 -9.69
CA ASP A 42 7.30 -11.27 -10.00
C ASP A 42 6.45 -10.01 -9.91
N SER A 43 5.45 -9.91 -10.77
CA SER A 43 4.52 -8.77 -10.83
C SER A 43 3.54 -8.72 -9.65
N GLY A 44 3.60 -9.69 -8.72
CA GLY A 44 2.76 -9.75 -7.54
C GLY A 44 3.12 -8.64 -6.55
N VAL A 45 2.21 -7.68 -6.36
CA VAL A 45 2.30 -6.66 -5.32
C VAL A 45 1.13 -6.82 -4.36
N PHE A 46 1.36 -6.52 -3.08
CA PHE A 46 0.26 -6.43 -2.13
C PHE A 46 -0.71 -5.32 -2.53
N GLU A 47 -2.00 -5.54 -2.36
CA GLU A 47 -3.04 -4.57 -2.71
C GLU A 47 -2.81 -3.22 -2.00
N GLY A 48 -2.42 -3.23 -0.73
CA GLY A 48 -2.12 -2.02 0.04
C GLY A 48 -0.83 -1.30 -0.35
N CYS A 49 0.06 -1.96 -1.11
CA CYS A 49 1.32 -1.41 -1.61
C CYS A 49 1.34 -1.28 -3.14
N MET A 50 0.16 -1.23 -3.76
CA MET A 50 0.06 -1.14 -5.21
C MET A 50 0.55 0.22 -5.71
N PRO A 51 1.42 0.26 -6.74
CA PRO A 51 1.83 1.49 -7.38
C PRO A 51 0.64 2.27 -7.92
N VAL A 52 0.66 3.59 -7.79
CA VAL A 52 -0.46 4.45 -8.17
C VAL A 52 -0.78 4.37 -9.67
N GLU A 53 0.21 4.21 -10.52
CA GLU A 53 0.02 4.03 -11.97
C GLU A 53 -0.66 2.69 -12.31
N VAL A 54 -0.38 1.64 -11.52
CA VAL A 54 -1.07 0.35 -11.66
C VAL A 54 -2.53 0.47 -11.25
N MET A 55 -2.81 1.17 -10.14
CA MET A 55 -4.18 1.50 -9.75
C MET A 55 -4.91 2.32 -10.83
N ALA A 56 -4.24 3.32 -11.39
CA ALA A 56 -4.79 4.18 -12.43
C ALA A 56 -5.24 3.40 -13.68
N ARG A 57 -4.50 2.37 -14.07
CA ARG A 57 -4.83 1.51 -15.21
C ARG A 57 -6.06 0.62 -15.00
N ARG A 58 -6.52 0.45 -13.77
CA ARG A 58 -7.76 -0.28 -13.47
C ARG A 58 -9.01 0.49 -13.88
N GLY A 59 -8.87 1.77 -14.16
CA GLY A 59 -9.94 2.64 -14.65
C GLY A 59 -9.82 4.07 -14.12
N GLU A 60 -10.43 4.98 -14.85
CA GLU A 60 -10.41 6.42 -14.57
C GLU A 60 -10.85 6.77 -13.15
N ASP A 61 -11.89 6.12 -12.67
CA ASP A 61 -12.45 6.38 -11.34
C ASP A 61 -11.68 5.73 -10.17
N THR A 62 -10.74 4.81 -10.45
CA THR A 62 -10.07 4.02 -9.41
C THR A 62 -9.34 4.91 -8.41
N LEU A 63 -8.57 5.89 -8.88
CA LEU A 63 -7.85 6.80 -8.00
C LEU A 63 -8.80 7.77 -7.28
N ARG A 64 -9.83 8.25 -7.96
CA ARG A 64 -10.80 9.20 -7.45
C ARG A 64 -11.68 8.61 -6.33
N PHE A 65 -12.01 7.34 -6.40
CA PHE A 65 -12.70 6.61 -5.32
C PHE A 65 -11.76 5.94 -4.32
N GLY A 66 -10.46 5.97 -4.60
CA GLY A 66 -9.37 5.42 -3.79
C GLY A 66 -8.51 6.51 -3.13
N PRO A 67 -7.21 6.54 -3.45
CA PRO A 67 -6.23 7.40 -2.78
C PRO A 67 -6.46 8.91 -3.01
N LEU A 68 -7.09 9.30 -4.11
CA LEU A 68 -7.36 10.71 -4.44
C LEU A 68 -8.81 11.13 -4.14
N LYS A 69 -9.48 10.42 -3.24
CA LYS A 69 -10.88 10.65 -2.89
C LYS A 69 -11.10 12.07 -2.33
N PRO A 70 -12.01 12.88 -2.92
CA PRO A 70 -12.26 14.24 -2.48
C PRO A 70 -13.21 14.33 -1.27
N ARG A 71 -13.93 13.27 -0.94
CA ARG A 71 -15.02 13.23 0.02
C ARG A 71 -14.65 13.85 1.38
N GLY A 72 -15.46 14.80 1.83
CA GLY A 72 -15.25 15.50 3.10
C GLY A 72 -14.17 16.59 3.07
N LEU A 73 -13.71 16.98 1.88
CA LEU A 73 -12.76 18.07 1.67
C LEU A 73 -13.43 19.13 0.78
N ALA A 74 -13.48 20.36 1.26
CA ALA A 74 -13.95 21.48 0.46
C ALA A 74 -12.76 22.19 -0.20
N ASP A 75 -12.89 22.54 -1.47
CA ASP A 75 -11.98 23.48 -2.11
C ASP A 75 -12.24 24.88 -1.55
N PRO A 76 -11.25 25.52 -0.91
CA PRO A 76 -11.42 26.85 -0.32
C PRO A 76 -11.82 27.92 -1.34
N LYS A 77 -11.50 27.74 -2.61
CA LYS A 77 -11.82 28.68 -3.70
C LYS A 77 -13.21 28.45 -4.25
N ALA A 78 -13.61 27.19 -4.40
CA ALA A 78 -14.89 26.84 -5.02
C ALA A 78 -16.02 26.63 -4.00
N GLY A 79 -15.73 26.47 -2.70
CA GLY A 79 -16.70 26.21 -1.64
C GLY A 79 -17.43 24.87 -1.75
N ARG A 80 -16.96 23.98 -2.62
CA ARG A 80 -17.54 22.64 -2.86
C ARG A 80 -16.46 21.57 -2.90
N GLU A 81 -16.87 20.31 -2.84
CA GLU A 81 -15.94 19.19 -3.02
C GLU A 81 -15.29 19.27 -4.43
N PRO A 82 -13.95 19.19 -4.52
CA PRO A 82 -13.26 19.13 -5.81
C PRO A 82 -13.51 17.77 -6.50
N TYR A 83 -13.09 17.63 -7.75
CA TYR A 83 -13.24 16.36 -8.47
C TYR A 83 -12.32 15.27 -7.92
N ALA A 84 -11.07 15.61 -7.62
CA ALA A 84 -10.10 14.75 -6.95
C ALA A 84 -9.16 15.59 -6.06
N VAL A 85 -8.51 14.96 -5.08
CA VAL A 85 -7.56 15.62 -4.18
C VAL A 85 -6.35 14.74 -3.92
N VAL A 86 -5.17 15.28 -4.16
CA VAL A 86 -3.93 14.71 -3.63
C VAL A 86 -3.70 15.27 -2.23
N GLN A 87 -3.50 14.40 -1.25
CA GLN A 87 -3.20 14.77 0.13
C GLN A 87 -1.73 14.52 0.43
N LEU A 88 -0.99 15.59 0.76
CA LEU A 88 0.41 15.50 1.17
C LEU A 88 0.50 15.52 2.69
N ARG A 89 1.15 14.54 3.26
CA ARG A 89 1.49 14.48 4.68
C ARG A 89 2.71 15.31 4.98
N ARG A 90 2.72 15.94 6.15
CA ARG A 90 3.82 16.78 6.60
C ARG A 90 5.11 16.00 6.88
N ASP A 91 5.00 14.78 7.37
CA ASP A 91 6.12 13.99 7.90
C ASP A 91 6.31 12.66 7.17
N ASN A 92 5.91 12.58 5.89
CA ASN A 92 5.90 11.30 5.23
C ASN A 92 7.25 10.94 4.61
N ALA A 93 8.01 10.14 5.34
CA ALA A 93 9.12 9.39 4.77
C ALA A 93 8.62 8.25 3.84
N ASP A 94 7.38 7.80 4.04
CA ASP A 94 6.73 6.68 3.36
C ASP A 94 5.76 7.19 2.28
N GLY A 95 6.27 7.94 1.32
CA GLY A 95 5.47 8.47 0.23
C GLY A 95 4.71 7.40 -0.55
N THR A 96 3.82 7.84 -1.41
CA THR A 96 3.11 6.97 -2.36
C THR A 96 4.11 6.13 -3.16
N ILE A 97 3.79 4.87 -3.35
CA ILE A 97 4.64 3.93 -4.07
C ILE A 97 4.48 4.15 -5.57
N TYR A 98 5.61 4.32 -6.25
CA TYR A 98 5.68 4.50 -7.70
C TYR A 98 6.69 3.54 -8.31
N ASN A 99 6.36 2.97 -9.47
CA ASN A 99 7.31 2.26 -10.32
C ASN A 99 7.72 3.10 -11.54
N LEU A 100 7.48 4.41 -11.51
CA LEU A 100 7.82 5.33 -12.58
C LEU A 100 9.29 5.72 -12.55
N LYS A 101 9.87 5.96 -13.74
CA LYS A 101 11.18 6.62 -13.85
C LYS A 101 11.16 8.00 -13.17
N TRP A 102 12.25 8.41 -12.59
CA TRP A 102 12.33 9.68 -11.83
C TRP A 102 11.91 10.92 -12.65
N GLY A 103 12.30 10.97 -13.93
CA GLY A 103 11.85 12.02 -14.83
C GLY A 103 10.34 12.06 -15.02
N GLU A 104 9.71 10.90 -15.13
CA GLU A 104 8.27 10.76 -15.26
C GLU A 104 7.53 11.17 -13.98
N GLN A 105 8.05 10.80 -12.81
CA GLN A 105 7.49 11.26 -11.54
C GLN A 105 7.41 12.78 -11.49
N LYS A 106 8.51 13.47 -11.83
CA LYS A 106 8.52 14.93 -11.87
C LYS A 106 7.53 15.47 -12.90
N ARG A 107 7.53 14.93 -14.13
CA ARG A 107 6.67 15.37 -15.22
C ARG A 107 5.19 15.25 -14.86
N VAL A 108 4.78 14.06 -14.48
CA VAL A 108 3.37 13.73 -14.23
C VAL A 108 2.84 14.44 -12.98
N PHE A 109 3.56 14.40 -11.86
CA PHE A 109 3.08 15.04 -10.64
C PHE A 109 3.12 16.57 -10.69
N SER A 110 3.98 17.18 -11.53
CA SER A 110 3.95 18.63 -11.75
C SER A 110 2.71 19.11 -12.53
N MET A 111 1.90 18.21 -13.08
CA MET A 111 0.60 18.55 -13.70
C MET A 111 -0.46 18.87 -12.64
N ILE A 112 -0.30 18.41 -11.43
CA ILE A 112 -1.19 18.74 -10.31
C ILE A 112 -0.97 20.23 -9.98
N PRO A 113 -2.00 21.10 -10.04
CA PRO A 113 -1.80 22.55 -9.96
C PRO A 113 -1.02 23.03 -8.74
N ALA A 114 -1.30 22.44 -7.59
CA ALA A 114 -0.61 22.79 -6.35
C ALA A 114 0.87 22.32 -6.31
N LEU A 115 1.28 21.43 -7.20
CA LEU A 115 2.64 20.91 -7.31
C LEU A 115 3.40 21.49 -8.51
N HIS A 116 2.77 22.36 -9.29
CA HIS A 116 3.43 23.06 -10.39
C HIS A 116 4.59 23.90 -9.83
N GLY A 117 5.81 23.58 -10.20
CA GLY A 117 6.99 24.24 -9.65
C GLY A 117 7.49 23.71 -8.30
N ALA A 118 6.93 22.62 -7.78
CA ALA A 118 7.43 21.96 -6.59
C ALA A 118 8.86 21.44 -6.79
N GLN A 119 9.67 21.57 -5.74
CA GLN A 119 11.01 20.99 -5.72
C GLN A 119 10.95 19.61 -5.08
N TYR A 120 11.31 18.59 -5.84
CA TYR A 120 11.37 17.21 -5.38
C TYR A 120 12.72 16.94 -4.70
N LEU A 121 12.72 16.86 -3.38
CA LEU A 121 13.93 16.56 -2.61
C LEU A 121 14.35 15.10 -2.75
N ARG A 122 13.37 14.21 -2.97
CA ARG A 122 13.58 12.78 -3.16
C ARG A 122 12.47 12.23 -4.06
N TYR A 123 12.83 11.31 -4.93
CA TYR A 123 11.85 10.56 -5.73
C TYR A 123 11.44 9.29 -5.02
N GLY A 124 10.20 8.88 -5.23
CA GLY A 124 9.70 7.61 -4.75
C GLY A 124 10.40 6.44 -5.44
N VAL A 125 10.54 5.36 -4.69
CA VAL A 125 11.01 4.08 -5.19
C VAL A 125 10.02 3.01 -4.78
N MET A 126 9.89 1.98 -5.60
CA MET A 126 9.04 0.85 -5.26
C MET A 126 9.71 0.02 -4.16
N HIS A 127 8.99 -0.19 -3.07
CA HIS A 127 9.37 -1.20 -2.09
C HIS A 127 8.90 -2.56 -2.59
N ARG A 128 9.82 -3.51 -2.65
CA ARG A 128 9.51 -4.88 -3.04
C ARG A 128 9.70 -5.78 -1.84
N ASN A 129 8.62 -6.42 -1.44
CA ASN A 129 8.62 -7.39 -0.37
C ASN A 129 8.66 -8.78 -0.98
N THR A 130 9.65 -9.58 -0.59
CA THR A 130 9.70 -11.00 -0.93
C THR A 130 8.83 -11.77 0.05
N TYR A 131 7.91 -12.57 -0.45
CA TYR A 131 7.04 -13.43 0.35
C TYR A 131 6.79 -14.77 -0.34
N LEU A 132 6.35 -15.73 0.44
CA LEU A 132 6.02 -17.07 0.00
C LEU A 132 4.54 -17.15 -0.41
N ASP A 133 4.23 -18.01 -1.37
CA ASP A 133 2.86 -18.47 -1.62
C ASP A 133 2.42 -19.39 -0.48
N SER A 134 2.13 -18.79 0.68
CA SER A 134 1.85 -19.51 1.93
C SER A 134 0.66 -20.45 1.84
N PRO A 135 -0.48 -20.11 1.21
CA PRO A 135 -1.59 -21.05 1.07
C PRO A 135 -1.19 -22.36 0.39
N ARG A 136 -0.25 -22.29 -0.52
CA ARG A 136 0.28 -23.46 -1.24
C ARG A 136 1.38 -24.19 -0.49
N LEU A 137 2.31 -23.44 0.11
CA LEU A 137 3.56 -23.98 0.64
C LEU A 137 3.53 -24.30 2.13
N LEU A 138 2.76 -23.53 2.92
CA LEU A 138 2.75 -23.62 4.37
C LEU A 138 1.48 -24.28 4.90
N ASP A 139 1.61 -24.91 6.05
CA ASP A 139 0.45 -25.34 6.83
C ASP A 139 -0.09 -24.18 7.71
N ARG A 140 -1.20 -24.41 8.42
CA ARG A 140 -1.83 -23.44 9.32
C ARG A 140 -0.94 -22.93 10.46
N TYR A 141 0.18 -23.56 10.71
CA TYR A 141 1.17 -23.18 11.71
C TYR A 141 2.41 -22.55 11.08
N TYR A 142 2.30 -22.10 9.82
CA TYR A 142 3.37 -21.51 9.03
C TYR A 142 4.58 -22.42 8.82
N ARG A 143 4.41 -23.75 8.91
CA ARG A 143 5.48 -24.73 8.62
C ARG A 143 5.40 -25.15 7.16
N LEU A 144 6.56 -25.38 6.57
CA LEU A 144 6.64 -25.89 5.22
C LEU A 144 6.00 -27.29 5.13
N LYS A 145 5.03 -27.46 4.23
CA LYS A 145 4.30 -28.75 4.05
C LYS A 145 5.26 -29.90 3.65
N SER A 146 6.30 -29.58 2.86
CA SER A 146 7.28 -30.57 2.42
C SER A 146 8.33 -30.92 3.48
N ASP A 147 8.60 -30.02 4.43
CA ASP A 147 9.49 -30.26 5.58
C ASP A 147 9.01 -29.47 6.81
N PRO A 148 8.20 -30.07 7.66
CA PRO A 148 7.64 -29.39 8.83
C PRO A 148 8.68 -28.96 9.89
N ARG A 149 9.95 -29.26 9.71
CA ARG A 149 11.02 -28.73 10.58
C ARG A 149 11.33 -27.26 10.29
N ILE A 150 10.97 -26.79 9.10
CA ILE A 150 11.17 -25.42 8.64
C ILE A 150 9.87 -24.66 8.85
N ALA A 151 9.96 -23.52 9.51
CA ALA A 151 8.83 -22.61 9.69
C ALA A 151 9.22 -21.19 9.27
N PHE A 152 8.22 -20.43 8.82
CA PHE A 152 8.38 -19.05 8.40
C PHE A 152 7.54 -18.15 9.31
N ALA A 153 7.93 -16.88 9.44
CA ALA A 153 7.27 -15.95 10.33
C ALA A 153 7.23 -14.53 9.75
N GLY A 154 6.24 -13.77 10.14
CA GLY A 154 6.11 -12.36 9.77
C GLY A 154 5.77 -12.16 8.30
N GLN A 155 6.18 -11.05 7.75
CA GLN A 155 5.83 -10.60 6.40
C GLN A 155 6.23 -11.62 5.30
N MET A 156 7.28 -12.39 5.51
CA MET A 156 7.71 -13.43 4.56
C MET A 156 6.62 -14.50 4.34
N THR A 157 5.68 -14.65 5.26
CA THR A 157 4.52 -15.55 5.09
C THR A 157 3.41 -14.98 4.23
N GLY A 158 3.58 -13.80 3.63
CA GLY A 158 2.59 -13.15 2.78
C GLY A 158 1.54 -12.33 3.54
N VAL A 159 1.65 -12.23 4.86
CA VAL A 159 0.76 -11.36 5.65
C VAL A 159 1.19 -9.91 5.50
N GLU A 160 0.22 -9.03 5.24
CA GLU A 160 0.41 -7.59 5.15
C GLU A 160 0.05 -6.92 6.48
N GLY A 161 0.79 -5.86 6.82
CA GLY A 161 0.59 -5.10 8.05
C GLY A 161 1.57 -5.46 9.16
N TYR A 162 1.93 -4.46 9.98
CA TYR A 162 2.90 -4.65 11.08
C TYR A 162 2.36 -5.53 12.19
N VAL A 163 1.09 -5.34 12.55
CA VAL A 163 0.42 -6.10 13.62
C VAL A 163 0.21 -7.54 13.19
N GLU A 164 -0.22 -7.75 11.96
CA GLU A 164 -0.44 -9.07 11.35
C GLU A 164 0.88 -9.84 11.23
N SER A 165 1.94 -9.18 10.79
CA SER A 165 3.29 -9.77 10.72
C SER A 165 3.81 -10.15 12.11
N CYS A 166 3.59 -9.32 13.12
CA CYS A 166 3.92 -9.63 14.51
C CYS A 166 3.10 -10.82 15.01
N ALA A 167 1.80 -10.86 14.73
CA ALA A 167 0.92 -11.95 15.13
C ALA A 167 1.32 -13.28 14.48
N SER A 168 1.63 -13.29 13.19
CA SER A 168 2.17 -14.45 12.46
C SER A 168 3.46 -14.95 13.11
N GLY A 169 4.38 -14.05 13.44
CA GLY A 169 5.62 -14.39 14.13
C GLY A 169 5.39 -14.98 15.52
N PHE A 170 4.45 -14.42 16.27
CA PHE A 170 4.06 -14.90 17.61
C PHE A 170 3.46 -16.30 17.55
N LEU A 171 2.54 -16.54 16.62
CA LEU A 171 1.95 -17.88 16.37
C LEU A 171 3.04 -18.91 16.07
N THR A 172 3.91 -18.60 15.11
CA THR A 172 5.01 -19.49 14.73
C THR A 172 5.93 -19.78 15.91
N GLY A 173 6.27 -18.77 16.71
CA GLY A 173 7.14 -18.92 17.89
C GLY A 173 6.51 -19.80 18.97
N ILE A 174 5.23 -19.63 19.27
CA ILE A 174 4.50 -20.47 20.23
C ILE A 174 4.47 -21.91 19.74
N GLU A 175 4.12 -22.14 18.48
CA GLU A 175 4.04 -23.48 17.89
C GLU A 175 5.39 -24.18 17.95
N LEU A 176 6.46 -23.50 17.56
CA LEU A 176 7.81 -24.06 17.64
C LEU A 176 8.20 -24.44 19.08
N ALA A 177 7.93 -23.54 20.03
CA ALA A 177 8.24 -23.78 21.45
C ALA A 177 7.45 -24.98 22.02
N ARG A 178 6.16 -25.10 21.70
CA ARG A 178 5.33 -26.24 22.12
C ARG A 178 5.81 -27.55 21.51
N ARG A 179 6.08 -27.54 20.21
CA ARG A 179 6.60 -28.70 19.49
C ARG A 179 7.92 -29.22 20.10
N LEU A 180 8.86 -28.32 20.39
CA LEU A 180 10.13 -28.69 21.01
C LEU A 180 9.96 -29.28 22.42
N LYS A 181 8.85 -28.93 23.09
CA LYS A 181 8.46 -29.49 24.39
C LYS A 181 7.57 -30.73 24.30
N GLY A 182 7.29 -31.23 23.11
CA GLY A 182 6.37 -32.36 22.89
C GLY A 182 4.93 -32.07 23.25
N GLN A 183 4.50 -30.82 23.26
CA GLN A 183 3.15 -30.38 23.57
C GLN A 183 2.30 -30.31 22.29
N ALA A 184 0.98 -30.48 22.46
CA ALA A 184 0.03 -30.32 21.36
C ALA A 184 0.00 -28.87 20.82
N PRO A 185 -0.27 -28.67 19.51
CA PRO A 185 -0.49 -27.35 18.94
C PRO A 185 -1.58 -26.54 19.63
N ILE A 186 -1.53 -25.22 19.53
CA ILE A 186 -2.63 -24.34 19.96
C ILE A 186 -3.40 -23.87 18.72
N ASP A 187 -4.71 -24.07 18.77
CA ASP A 187 -5.64 -23.50 17.80
C ASP A 187 -6.36 -22.31 18.43
N PHE A 188 -6.11 -21.13 17.92
CA PHE A 188 -6.86 -19.94 18.31
C PHE A 188 -8.25 -19.97 17.68
N PRO A 189 -9.31 -19.47 18.37
CA PRO A 189 -10.66 -19.40 17.79
C PRO A 189 -10.69 -18.64 16.47
N ARG A 190 -11.34 -19.19 15.45
CA ARG A 190 -11.44 -18.60 14.10
C ARG A 190 -12.09 -17.24 14.09
N GLU A 191 -12.92 -16.95 15.09
CA GLU A 191 -13.62 -15.68 15.27
C GLU A 191 -12.71 -14.54 15.74
N THR A 192 -11.49 -14.87 16.13
CA THR A 192 -10.47 -13.88 16.51
C THR A 192 -9.60 -13.50 15.31
N ALA A 193 -9.12 -12.26 15.28
CA ALA A 193 -8.22 -11.81 14.21
C ALA A 193 -6.98 -12.71 14.11
N ILE A 194 -6.39 -13.10 15.24
CA ILE A 194 -5.21 -13.95 15.28
C ILE A 194 -5.52 -15.38 14.82
N GLY A 195 -6.69 -15.92 15.14
CA GLY A 195 -7.10 -17.26 14.72
C GLY A 195 -7.48 -17.33 13.24
N ALA A 196 -7.99 -16.23 12.67
CA ALA A 196 -8.30 -16.13 11.25
C ALA A 196 -7.06 -15.95 10.37
N LEU A 197 -5.96 -15.45 10.93
CA LEU A 197 -4.75 -15.10 10.17
C LEU A 197 -4.06 -16.32 9.51
N SER A 198 -4.24 -17.51 10.05
CA SER A 198 -3.56 -18.74 9.63
C SER A 198 -4.46 -19.79 8.98
N LEU A 199 -5.65 -19.36 8.51
CA LEU A 199 -6.67 -20.25 7.92
C LEU A 199 -6.58 -20.34 6.40
#